data_3727762e2da126418478a3357ae4a04b
#
_entry.id   3727762e2da126418478a3357ae4a04b
#
_cell.length_a   1.000
_cell.length_b   1.000
_cell.length_c   1.000
_cell.angle_alpha   90.00
_cell.angle_beta   90.00
_cell.angle_gamma   90.00
#
_symmetry.space_group_name_H-M   'P 1'
#
loop_
_entity.id
_entity.type
_entity.pdbx_description
1 polymer ?
#
loop_
_entity_poly.entity_id
_entity_poly.type
_entity_poly.pdbx_seq_one_letter_code
_entity_poly.pdbx_strand_id
1 'polypeptide(L)'
;MFELTKILIAALRQAGLDARGEMENTSISRPGAPVCTVAIASSDVTDTAFGQYLGTLEHPEHGQLPLFGRRFRAEAKLTLFAPGSAEESDTAAQTALDALMSLQGLRIGEIRLEQLAWDDEAGAYKRTLTVQLQGMLYCLQLDEGETFTDFTLVPTII
;
A
#
# COMPACT_ATOMS: atom_id res chain seq x y z
N MET A 1 -1.26 -9.59 1.15
CA MET A 1 -0.33 -8.68 1.85
C MET A 1 0.80 -8.21 0.97
N PHE A 2 1.56 -9.13 0.40
CA PHE A 2 2.65 -8.78 -0.53
C PHE A 2 2.20 -7.91 -1.71
N GLU A 3 0.99 -8.11 -2.19
CA GLU A 3 0.40 -7.29 -3.27
C GLU A 3 0.22 -5.83 -2.86
N LEU A 4 -0.28 -5.57 -1.65
CA LEU A 4 -0.47 -4.21 -1.15
C LEU A 4 0.87 -3.46 -1.06
N THR A 5 1.90 -4.10 -0.53
CA THR A 5 3.25 -3.53 -0.50
C THR A 5 3.76 -3.21 -1.91
N LYS A 6 3.56 -4.10 -2.87
CA LYS A 6 3.95 -3.87 -4.27
C LYS A 6 3.21 -2.70 -4.89
N ILE A 7 1.91 -2.56 -4.62
CA ILE A 7 1.08 -1.45 -5.11
C ILE A 7 1.62 -0.11 -4.57
N LEU A 8 1.90 -0.06 -3.27
CA LEU A 8 2.45 1.14 -2.63
C LEU A 8 3.84 1.50 -3.20
N ILE A 9 4.72 0.51 -3.33
CA ILE A 9 6.06 0.71 -3.90
C ILE A 9 5.96 1.20 -5.35
N ALA A 10 5.10 0.61 -6.16
CA ALA A 10 4.91 1.03 -7.55
C ALA A 10 4.42 2.48 -7.65
N ALA A 11 3.45 2.88 -6.83
CA ALA A 11 2.94 4.25 -6.80
C ALA A 11 4.01 5.27 -6.40
N LEU A 12 4.80 4.95 -5.37
CA LEU A 12 5.89 5.82 -4.92
C LEU A 12 7.00 5.94 -5.96
N ARG A 13 7.36 4.84 -6.63
CA ARG A 13 8.33 4.85 -7.72
C ARG A 13 7.85 5.65 -8.93
N GLN A 14 6.58 5.54 -9.26
CA GLN A 14 5.96 6.33 -10.32
C GLN A 14 5.99 7.83 -10.01
N ALA A 15 5.91 8.21 -8.74
CA ALA A 15 6.05 9.58 -8.26
C ALA A 15 7.50 10.08 -8.21
N GLY A 16 8.49 9.22 -8.51
CA GLY A 16 9.91 9.57 -8.56
C GLY A 16 10.70 9.28 -7.27
N LEU A 17 10.11 8.59 -6.30
CA LEU A 17 10.83 8.15 -5.10
C LEU A 17 11.47 6.77 -5.31
N ASP A 18 12.68 6.58 -4.76
CA ASP A 18 13.29 5.25 -4.68
C ASP A 18 12.62 4.49 -3.53
N ALA A 19 11.55 3.77 -3.85
CA ALA A 19 10.77 3.01 -2.88
C ALA A 19 11.18 1.54 -2.85
N ARG A 20 11.33 0.99 -1.64
CA ARG A 20 11.76 -0.39 -1.39
C ARG A 20 10.93 -1.01 -0.28
N GLY A 21 10.80 -2.35 -0.30
CA GLY A 21 10.22 -3.10 0.83
C GLY A 21 11.20 -3.14 2.01
N GLU A 22 10.69 -3.00 3.23
CA GLU A 22 11.52 -3.06 4.46
C GLU A 22 12.16 -4.43 4.66
N MET A 23 11.56 -5.49 4.13
CA MET A 23 12.08 -6.87 4.21
C MET A 23 13.21 -7.17 3.21
N GLU A 24 13.45 -6.29 2.25
CA GLU A 24 14.62 -6.37 1.41
C GLU A 24 15.83 -5.93 2.24
N ASN A 25 16.62 -6.89 2.66
CA ASN A 25 17.72 -6.84 3.62
C ASN A 25 18.88 -5.92 3.20
N THR A 26 18.56 -4.72 2.76
CA THR A 26 19.51 -3.67 2.43
C THR A 26 19.44 -2.58 3.47
N SER A 27 20.41 -2.57 4.36
CA SER A 27 20.62 -1.42 5.23
C SER A 27 20.76 -0.17 4.36
N ILE A 28 19.90 0.82 4.60
CA ILE A 28 20.02 2.11 3.94
C ILE A 28 21.20 2.82 4.58
N SER A 29 22.29 2.92 3.85
CA SER A 29 23.47 3.61 4.29
C SER A 29 23.86 4.67 3.26
N ARG A 30 23.92 5.91 3.70
CA ARG A 30 24.35 7.08 2.91
C ARG A 30 23.69 7.13 1.52
N PRO A 31 22.35 7.24 1.46
CA PRO A 31 21.66 7.32 0.18
C PRO A 31 22.10 8.57 -0.58
N GLY A 32 22.26 8.45 -1.91
CA GLY A 32 22.58 9.59 -2.78
C GLY A 32 21.38 10.47 -3.12
N ALA A 33 20.17 9.96 -2.87
CA ALA A 33 18.89 10.64 -3.10
C ALA A 33 17.86 10.13 -2.07
N PRO A 34 16.71 10.78 -1.92
CA PRO A 34 15.67 10.32 -1.00
C PRO A 34 15.22 8.88 -1.29
N VAL A 35 15.18 8.06 -0.25
CA VAL A 35 14.74 6.66 -0.28
C VAL A 35 13.54 6.49 0.64
N CYS A 36 12.57 5.71 0.22
CA CYS A 36 11.38 5.37 0.99
C CYS A 36 11.31 3.85 1.20
N THR A 37 11.28 3.40 2.45
CA THR A 37 10.97 2.00 2.75
C THR A 37 9.49 1.85 3.10
N VAL A 38 8.90 0.76 2.66
CA VAL A 38 7.47 0.47 2.83
C VAL A 38 7.31 -0.85 3.58
N ALA A 39 6.57 -0.81 4.68
CA ALA A 39 6.18 -1.98 5.46
C ALA A 39 4.67 -1.95 5.76
N ILE A 40 4.05 -3.11 5.85
CA ILE A 40 2.70 -3.26 6.40
C ILE A 40 2.84 -3.65 7.86
N ALA A 41 2.49 -2.73 8.75
CA ALA A 41 2.63 -2.93 10.19
C ALA A 41 1.52 -3.85 10.74
N SER A 42 0.30 -3.72 10.24
CA SER A 42 -0.83 -4.56 10.62
C SER A 42 -1.85 -4.65 9.49
N SER A 43 -2.67 -5.69 9.54
CA SER A 43 -3.79 -5.80 8.62
C SER A 43 -4.88 -6.71 9.19
N ASP A 44 -6.11 -6.30 8.97
CA ASP A 44 -7.30 -7.03 9.36
C ASP A 44 -8.21 -7.22 8.14
N VAL A 45 -8.78 -8.40 8.02
CA VAL A 45 -9.78 -8.73 7.01
C VAL A 45 -11.08 -9.07 7.71
N THR A 46 -12.14 -8.35 7.40
CA THR A 46 -13.45 -8.55 8.02
C THR A 46 -14.51 -8.80 6.96
N ASP A 47 -15.59 -9.49 7.38
CA ASP A 47 -16.75 -9.67 6.52
C ASP A 47 -17.46 -8.33 6.27
N THR A 48 -18.15 -8.23 5.15
CA THR A 48 -19.05 -7.11 4.88
C THR A 48 -20.33 -7.23 5.71
N ALA A 49 -21.03 -6.12 5.90
CA ALA A 49 -22.26 -6.09 6.72
C ALA A 49 -23.37 -7.05 6.23
N PHE A 50 -23.35 -7.44 4.95
CA PHE A 50 -24.32 -8.36 4.33
C PHE A 50 -23.71 -9.73 3.99
N GLY A 51 -22.66 -10.15 4.70
CA GLY A 51 -21.89 -11.34 4.39
C GLY A 51 -20.85 -11.09 3.30
N GLN A 52 -20.43 -12.13 2.63
CA GLN A 52 -19.36 -12.08 1.64
C GLN A 52 -19.86 -11.85 0.20
N TYR A 53 -21.14 -12.12 -0.06
CA TYR A 53 -21.74 -12.01 -1.39
C TYR A 53 -22.01 -10.55 -1.75
N LEU A 54 -21.46 -10.10 -2.88
CA LEU A 54 -21.56 -8.72 -3.37
C LEU A 54 -22.41 -8.58 -4.64
N GLY A 55 -22.86 -9.69 -5.22
CA GLY A 55 -23.59 -9.69 -6.47
C GLY A 55 -22.97 -10.62 -7.50
N THR A 56 -23.21 -10.35 -8.77
CA THR A 56 -22.64 -11.11 -9.89
C THR A 56 -21.77 -10.18 -10.75
N LEU A 57 -20.72 -10.75 -11.30
CA LEU A 57 -19.86 -10.10 -12.30
C LEU A 57 -19.91 -10.87 -13.61
N GLU A 58 -19.97 -10.20 -14.73
CA GLU A 58 -19.91 -10.83 -16.04
C GLU A 58 -18.45 -11.14 -16.40
N HIS A 59 -18.15 -12.43 -16.56
CA HIS A 59 -16.83 -12.89 -16.95
C HIS A 59 -16.85 -13.27 -18.44
N PRO A 60 -15.81 -12.86 -19.23
CA PRO A 60 -15.80 -13.08 -20.67
C PRO A 60 -15.90 -14.56 -21.09
N GLU A 61 -15.38 -15.47 -20.30
CA GLU A 61 -15.34 -16.90 -20.62
C GLU A 61 -16.40 -17.75 -19.89
N HIS A 62 -16.88 -17.28 -18.73
CA HIS A 62 -17.73 -18.05 -17.82
C HIS A 62 -19.12 -17.44 -17.58
N GLY A 63 -19.46 -16.33 -18.24
CA GLY A 63 -20.73 -15.64 -18.06
C GLY A 63 -20.85 -14.95 -16.71
N GLN A 64 -22.02 -15.01 -16.09
CA GLN A 64 -22.23 -14.37 -14.79
C GLN A 64 -21.70 -15.25 -13.67
N LEU A 65 -20.73 -14.73 -12.92
CA LEU A 65 -20.14 -15.39 -11.76
C LEU A 65 -20.51 -14.66 -10.47
N PRO A 66 -20.75 -15.40 -9.37
CA PRO A 66 -20.93 -14.81 -8.05
C PRO A 66 -19.65 -14.07 -7.62
N LEU A 67 -19.83 -12.82 -7.20
CA LEU A 67 -18.76 -11.99 -6.65
C LEU A 67 -18.85 -11.99 -5.13
N PHE A 68 -17.78 -12.38 -4.49
CA PHE A 68 -17.62 -12.32 -3.05
C PHE A 68 -16.55 -11.30 -2.68
N GLY A 69 -16.68 -10.67 -1.53
CA GLY A 69 -15.69 -9.70 -1.09
C GLY A 69 -15.61 -9.58 0.42
N ARG A 70 -14.44 -9.20 0.87
CA ARG A 70 -14.18 -8.89 2.27
C ARG A 70 -13.55 -7.51 2.38
N ARG A 71 -13.93 -6.79 3.41
CA ARG A 71 -13.29 -5.52 3.72
C ARG A 71 -11.96 -5.78 4.40
N PHE A 72 -10.92 -5.13 3.95
CA PHE A 72 -9.65 -5.11 4.67
C PHE A 72 -9.33 -3.71 5.19
N ARG A 73 -8.58 -3.68 6.28
CA ARG A 73 -7.90 -2.52 6.81
C ARG A 73 -6.45 -2.88 6.99
N ALA A 74 -5.56 -1.96 6.68
CA ALA A 74 -4.14 -2.14 6.87
C ALA A 74 -3.52 -0.85 7.37
N GLU A 75 -2.46 -0.98 8.16
CA GLU A 75 -1.59 0.12 8.52
C GLU A 75 -0.28 -0.03 7.78
N ALA A 76 0.03 0.94 6.93
CA ALA A 76 1.30 1.01 6.22
C ALA A 76 2.23 1.99 6.91
N LYS A 77 3.48 1.61 7.06
CA LYS A 77 4.56 2.43 7.57
C LYS A 77 5.53 2.74 6.44
N LEU A 78 5.67 4.02 6.14
CA LEU A 78 6.62 4.52 5.15
C LEU A 78 7.72 5.27 5.90
N THR A 79 8.96 4.84 5.72
CA THR A 79 10.11 5.53 6.32
C THR A 79 10.93 6.18 5.23
N LEU A 80 11.02 7.51 5.29
CA LEU A 80 11.76 8.34 4.36
C LEU A 80 13.14 8.66 4.90
N PHE A 81 14.15 8.50 4.06
CA PHE A 81 15.52 8.88 4.32
C PHE A 81 15.96 9.91 3.30
N ALA A 82 16.27 11.13 3.73
CA ALA A 82 16.71 12.22 2.86
C ALA A 82 18.13 12.66 3.25
N PRO A 83 19.11 12.50 2.37
CA PRO A 83 20.52 12.74 2.70
C PRO A 83 20.91 14.22 2.75
N GLY A 84 20.20 15.07 2.03
CA GLY A 84 20.64 16.45 1.79
C GLY A 84 20.27 17.41 2.91
N SER A 85 18.97 17.59 3.15
CA SER A 85 18.47 18.58 4.08
C SER A 85 17.10 18.24 4.64
N ALA A 86 16.68 18.96 5.68
CA ALA A 86 15.31 18.86 6.20
C ALA A 86 14.26 19.23 5.14
N GLU A 87 14.57 20.22 4.28
CA GLU A 87 13.71 20.63 3.17
C GLU A 87 13.53 19.53 2.12
N GLU A 88 14.60 18.79 1.82
CA GLU A 88 14.53 17.61 0.95
C GLU A 88 13.64 16.53 1.54
N SER A 89 13.69 16.33 2.86
CA SER A 89 12.78 15.42 3.58
C SER A 89 11.33 15.86 3.47
N ASP A 90 11.05 17.16 3.60
CA ASP A 90 9.70 17.70 3.47
C ASP A 90 9.16 17.51 2.04
N THR A 91 9.99 17.74 1.05
CA THR A 91 9.65 17.52 -0.37
C THR A 91 9.37 16.02 -0.64
N ALA A 92 10.19 15.13 -0.12
CA ALA A 92 9.99 13.70 -0.26
C ALA A 92 8.71 13.23 0.43
N ALA A 93 8.41 13.77 1.62
CA ALA A 93 7.17 13.47 2.34
C ALA A 93 5.94 13.95 1.55
N GLN A 94 5.97 15.15 1.00
CA GLN A 94 4.88 15.66 0.16
C GLN A 94 4.68 14.80 -1.09
N THR A 95 5.74 14.41 -1.76
CA THR A 95 5.69 13.52 -2.92
C THR A 95 5.07 12.17 -2.55
N ALA A 96 5.43 11.60 -1.41
CA ALA A 96 4.85 10.35 -0.92
C ALA A 96 3.35 10.50 -0.63
N LEU A 97 2.93 11.58 0.02
CA LEU A 97 1.52 11.86 0.30
C LEU A 97 0.71 12.00 -0.99
N ASP A 98 1.20 12.76 -1.96
CA ASP A 98 0.53 12.95 -3.24
C ASP A 98 0.39 11.64 -4.01
N ALA A 99 1.42 10.79 -3.97
CA ALA A 99 1.37 9.45 -4.56
C ALA A 99 0.31 8.56 -3.91
N LEU A 100 0.24 8.57 -2.58
CA LEU A 100 -0.78 7.81 -1.84
C LEU A 100 -2.19 8.30 -2.14
N MET A 101 -2.40 9.63 -2.14
CA MET A 101 -3.72 10.22 -2.43
C MET A 101 -4.19 9.99 -3.86
N SER A 102 -3.29 9.70 -4.78
CA SER A 102 -3.62 9.36 -6.18
C SER A 102 -3.96 7.88 -6.39
N LEU A 103 -3.77 7.02 -5.38
CA LEU A 103 -4.09 5.59 -5.48
C LEU A 103 -5.58 5.37 -5.66
N GLN A 104 -5.93 4.65 -6.73
CA GLN A 104 -7.29 4.22 -6.97
C GLN A 104 -7.58 2.88 -6.29
N GLY A 105 -8.81 2.72 -5.79
CA GLY A 105 -9.26 1.48 -5.18
C GLY A 105 -8.86 1.28 -3.71
N LEU A 106 -8.02 2.15 -3.19
CA LEU A 106 -7.69 2.22 -1.77
C LEU A 106 -8.23 3.52 -1.17
N ARG A 107 -8.91 3.40 -0.07
CA ARG A 107 -9.30 4.55 0.73
C ARG A 107 -8.20 4.85 1.74
N ILE A 108 -7.67 6.04 1.67
CA ILE A 108 -6.72 6.55 2.65
C ILE A 108 -7.51 7.11 3.83
N GLY A 109 -7.21 6.61 5.02
CA GLY A 109 -7.76 7.10 6.26
C GLY A 109 -6.83 8.11 6.94
N GLU A 110 -6.55 7.89 8.21
CA GLU A 110 -5.64 8.75 8.97
C GLU A 110 -4.20 8.61 8.46
N ILE A 111 -3.54 9.75 8.30
CA ILE A 111 -2.10 9.82 8.03
C ILE A 111 -1.45 10.51 9.21
N ARG A 112 -0.47 9.84 9.80
CA ARG A 112 0.32 10.38 10.90
C ARG A 112 1.76 10.54 10.46
N LEU A 113 2.25 11.76 10.55
CA LEU A 113 3.63 12.12 10.24
C LEU A 113 4.41 12.27 11.54
N GLU A 114 5.48 11.51 11.70
CA GLU A 114 6.37 11.61 12.86
C GLU A 114 7.36 12.77 12.69
N GLN A 115 7.98 13.13 13.81
CA GLN A 115 8.97 14.20 13.84
C GLN A 115 10.21 13.80 13.01
N LEU A 116 10.78 14.77 12.32
CA LEU A 116 12.05 14.62 11.61
C LEU A 116 13.19 14.42 12.61
N ALA A 117 14.03 13.44 12.36
CA ALA A 117 15.23 13.14 13.14
C ALA A 117 16.40 12.82 12.23
N TRP A 118 17.62 13.08 12.70
CA TRP A 118 18.82 12.60 12.04
C TRP A 118 19.10 11.16 12.44
N ASP A 119 19.37 10.32 11.47
CA ASP A 119 19.76 8.93 11.67
C ASP A 119 21.25 8.76 11.32
N ASP A 120 22.08 8.55 12.33
CA ASP A 120 23.52 8.45 12.16
C ASP A 120 23.97 7.22 11.37
N GLU A 121 23.23 6.14 11.47
CA GLU A 121 23.53 4.90 10.76
C GLU A 121 23.24 5.04 9.26
N ALA A 122 22.12 5.62 8.93
CA ALA A 122 21.76 5.92 7.55
C ALA A 122 22.53 7.12 6.99
N GLY A 123 23.04 8.03 7.84
CA GLY A 123 23.64 9.28 7.42
C GLY A 123 22.64 10.18 6.68
N ALA A 124 21.42 10.23 7.14
CA ALA A 124 20.31 10.92 6.50
C ALA A 124 19.27 11.38 7.50
N TYR A 125 18.46 12.36 7.11
CA TYR A 125 17.25 12.73 7.84
C TYR A 125 16.21 11.66 7.66
N LYS A 126 15.66 11.17 8.77
CA LYS A 126 14.64 10.11 8.83
C LYS A 126 13.31 10.67 9.28
N ARG A 127 12.26 10.30 8.57
CA ARG A 127 10.88 10.61 8.94
C ARG A 127 9.98 9.43 8.60
N THR A 128 9.06 9.13 9.49
CA THR A 128 8.10 8.04 9.31
C THR A 128 6.70 8.59 9.09
N LEU A 129 6.01 8.04 8.09
CA LEU A 129 4.58 8.23 7.86
C LEU A 129 3.87 6.92 8.18
N THR A 130 2.86 7.00 9.03
CA THR A 130 1.93 5.90 9.27
C THR A 130 0.61 6.21 8.60
N VAL A 131 0.14 5.31 7.74
CA VAL A 131 -1.03 5.52 6.88
C VAL A 131 -2.03 4.40 7.09
N GLN A 132 -3.27 4.76 7.42
CA GLN A 132 -4.39 3.82 7.49
C GLN A 132 -4.99 3.63 6.09
N LEU A 133 -5.02 2.37 5.64
CA LEU A 133 -5.52 1.97 4.34
C LEU A 133 -6.78 1.10 4.51
N GLN A 134 -7.76 1.30 3.65
CA GLN A 134 -8.97 0.48 3.60
C GLN A 134 -9.28 0.12 2.15
N GLY A 135 -9.78 -1.08 1.95
CA GLY A 135 -10.16 -1.54 0.62
C GLY A 135 -11.03 -2.78 0.68
N MET A 136 -11.30 -3.33 -0.49
CA MET A 136 -12.04 -4.57 -0.65
C MET A 136 -11.17 -5.62 -1.33
N LEU A 137 -11.21 -6.83 -0.81
CA LEU A 137 -10.67 -8.02 -1.46
C LEU A 137 -11.83 -8.71 -2.17
N TYR A 138 -11.70 -8.94 -3.46
CA TYR A 138 -12.72 -9.61 -4.27
C TYR A 138 -12.26 -11.01 -4.65
N CYS A 139 -13.24 -11.93 -4.69
CA CYS A 139 -13.06 -13.28 -5.16
C CYS A 139 -14.21 -13.62 -6.11
N LEU A 140 -13.89 -14.14 -7.29
CA LEU A 140 -14.83 -14.75 -8.20
C LEU A 140 -14.86 -16.24 -7.91
N GLN A 141 -16.05 -16.79 -7.65
CA GLN A 141 -16.22 -18.23 -7.49
C GLN A 141 -16.41 -18.85 -8.87
N LEU A 142 -15.42 -19.58 -9.32
CA LEU A 142 -15.54 -20.50 -10.44
C LEU A 142 -16.19 -21.79 -9.92
N ASP A 143 -17.20 -22.28 -10.62
CA ASP A 143 -18.10 -23.37 -10.20
C ASP A 143 -17.47 -24.78 -10.20
N GLU A 144 -16.17 -24.88 -10.17
CA GLU A 144 -15.45 -26.15 -10.03
C GLU A 144 -14.64 -26.14 -8.75
N GLY A 145 -15.27 -26.57 -7.68
CA GLY A 145 -14.88 -27.16 -6.41
C GLY A 145 -13.42 -27.17 -5.94
N GLU A 146 -12.55 -26.30 -6.38
CA GLU A 146 -11.18 -26.26 -5.90
C GLU A 146 -10.57 -24.85 -5.88
N THR A 147 -10.15 -24.48 -4.68
CA THR A 147 -9.09 -23.53 -4.33
C THR A 147 -9.19 -22.11 -4.91
N PHE A 148 -9.30 -21.17 -4.01
CA PHE A 148 -9.03 -19.75 -4.20
C PHE A 148 -7.62 -19.54 -4.78
N THR A 149 -7.51 -19.45 -6.10
CA THR A 149 -6.21 -19.31 -6.77
C THR A 149 -5.88 -17.88 -7.20
N ASP A 150 -6.84 -16.94 -7.21
CA ASP A 150 -6.56 -15.59 -7.60
C ASP A 150 -7.31 -14.57 -6.71
N PHE A 151 -6.55 -13.82 -5.93
CA PHE A 151 -6.99 -12.59 -5.30
C PHE A 151 -6.63 -11.42 -6.20
N THR A 152 -7.57 -10.93 -6.96
CA THR A 152 -7.39 -9.70 -7.72
C THR A 152 -7.93 -8.54 -6.91
N LEU A 153 -7.08 -7.58 -6.53
CA LEU A 153 -7.50 -6.27 -6.06
C LEU A 153 -8.08 -5.52 -7.25
N VAL A 154 -9.40 -5.52 -7.39
CA VAL A 154 -10.07 -4.69 -8.38
C VAL A 154 -10.38 -3.35 -7.72
N PRO A 155 -9.79 -2.24 -8.19
CA PRO A 155 -10.13 -0.92 -7.68
C PRO A 155 -11.60 -0.63 -7.98
N THR A 156 -12.41 -0.50 -6.94
CA THR A 156 -13.79 -0.03 -7.09
C THR A 156 -13.81 1.47 -6.99
N ILE A 157 -14.16 2.12 -8.08
CA ILE A 157 -14.54 3.53 -8.08
C ILE A 157 -15.92 3.59 -7.41
N ILE A 158 -15.95 4.15 -6.21
CA ILE A 158 -17.20 4.55 -5.57
C ILE A 158 -17.44 6.03 -5.88
#